data_8048d561ff3ef51ca1375cb9668d0fd7
#
_entry.id   8048d561ff3ef51ca1375cb9668d0fd7
#
_cell.length_a   1.000
_cell.length_b   1.000
_cell.length_c   1.000
_cell.angle_alpha   90.00
_cell.angle_beta   90.00
_cell.angle_gamma   90.00
#
_symmetry.space_group_name_H-M   'P 1'
#
loop_
_entity.id
_entity.type
_entity.pdbx_description
1 polymer ?
#
loop_
_entity_poly.entity_id
_entity_poly.type
_entity_poly.pdbx_seq_one_letter_code
_entity_poly.pdbx_strand_id
1 'polypeptide(L)'
;LAALKLMEHPTRAVIRASIGGWRQSKGVKQFQMVCPEVCRAAPDGGYQRYLEFLYDDLAAEMAVLWDRSLPTSALFPSPACLDAVTGLLNDSTIAEAWGHDETIGWVYQYFTPKELRDQTRKASPAPRNSYELAFLNQFYTPAYVVQFLVDNTLGRLWVEMRGGQRHD
;
A
#
# COMPACT_ATOMS: atom_id res chain seq x y z
N LEU A 1 -6.01 -1.37 1.28
CA LEU A 1 -6.51 -0.79 0.02
C LEU A 1 -5.40 -0.08 -0.74
N ALA A 2 -4.62 0.84 -0.12
CA ALA A 2 -3.51 1.53 -0.79
C ALA A 2 -2.46 0.56 -1.36
N ALA A 3 -2.09 -0.49 -0.63
CA ALA A 3 -1.19 -1.53 -1.13
C ALA A 3 -1.77 -2.25 -2.36
N LEU A 4 -3.05 -2.61 -2.34
CA LEU A 4 -3.72 -3.18 -3.52
C LEU A 4 -3.70 -2.23 -4.71
N LYS A 5 -3.95 -0.94 -4.48
CA LYS A 5 -3.89 0.08 -5.52
C LYS A 5 -2.51 0.17 -6.17
N LEU A 6 -1.45 0.04 -5.37
CA LEU A 6 -0.08 0.00 -5.86
C LEU A 6 0.20 -1.27 -6.66
N MET A 7 -0.26 -2.43 -6.17
CA MET A 7 -0.03 -3.75 -6.80
C MET A 7 -0.75 -3.91 -8.14
N GLU A 8 -1.88 -3.21 -8.34
CA GLU A 8 -2.62 -3.23 -9.62
C GLU A 8 -2.06 -2.27 -10.68
N HIS A 9 -1.10 -1.40 -10.31
CA HIS A 9 -0.53 -0.46 -11.26
C HIS A 9 0.16 -1.18 -12.44
N PRO A 10 0.01 -0.71 -13.69
CA PRO A 10 0.54 -1.39 -14.88
C PRO A 10 2.04 -1.70 -14.84
N THR A 11 2.84 -0.88 -14.14
CA THR A 11 4.29 -1.12 -13.99
C THR A 11 4.62 -2.34 -13.13
N ARG A 12 3.72 -2.74 -12.25
CA ARG A 12 3.88 -3.90 -11.35
C ARG A 12 3.02 -5.07 -11.78
N ALA A 13 1.76 -4.82 -12.08
CA ALA A 13 0.78 -5.80 -12.55
C ALA A 13 0.75 -7.11 -11.72
N VAL A 14 0.97 -6.99 -10.40
CA VAL A 14 0.99 -8.15 -9.48
C VAL A 14 -0.41 -8.74 -9.33
N ILE A 15 -1.42 -7.87 -9.26
CA ILE A 15 -2.82 -8.27 -9.19
C ILE A 15 -3.63 -7.60 -10.30
N ARG A 16 -4.80 -8.16 -10.59
CA ARG A 16 -5.77 -7.51 -11.48
C ARG A 16 -6.37 -6.29 -10.80
N ALA A 17 -6.81 -5.31 -11.59
CA ALA A 17 -7.47 -4.12 -11.08
C ALA A 17 -8.62 -4.52 -10.13
N SER A 18 -8.53 -4.02 -8.91
CA SER A 18 -9.45 -4.27 -7.81
C SER A 18 -9.95 -2.97 -7.19
N ILE A 19 -9.07 -2.01 -6.98
CA ILE A 19 -9.37 -0.66 -6.50
C ILE A 19 -9.69 0.26 -7.68
N GLY A 20 -8.91 0.17 -8.77
CA GLY A 20 -9.17 0.87 -10.03
C GLY A 20 -10.47 0.42 -10.67
N GLY A 21 -11.49 1.30 -10.66
CA GLY A 21 -12.84 1.01 -11.10
C GLY A 21 -13.71 0.31 -10.05
N TRP A 22 -13.20 0.08 -8.88
CA TRP A 22 -13.79 -0.59 -7.69
C TRP A 22 -14.82 -1.71 -8.03
N ARG A 23 -16.14 -1.50 -7.82
CA ARG A 23 -17.17 -2.52 -8.11
C ARG A 23 -17.26 -2.92 -9.60
N GLN A 24 -16.68 -2.12 -10.51
CA GLN A 24 -16.62 -2.38 -11.95
C GLN A 24 -15.22 -2.81 -12.41
N SER A 25 -14.29 -3.03 -11.46
CA SER A 25 -12.94 -3.45 -11.77
C SER A 25 -12.89 -4.81 -12.47
N LYS A 26 -11.81 -5.06 -13.20
CA LYS A 26 -11.62 -6.33 -13.92
C LYS A 26 -11.61 -7.52 -12.96
N GLY A 27 -11.00 -7.38 -11.80
CA GLY A 27 -10.95 -8.43 -10.78
C GLY A 27 -12.35 -8.76 -10.22
N VAL A 28 -13.12 -7.73 -9.88
CA VAL A 28 -14.51 -7.91 -9.39
C VAL A 28 -15.37 -8.60 -10.41
N LYS A 29 -15.35 -8.17 -11.68
CA LYS A 29 -16.13 -8.80 -12.75
C LYS A 29 -15.79 -10.27 -12.93
N GLN A 30 -14.53 -10.61 -12.85
CA GLN A 30 -14.10 -12.01 -12.91
C GLN A 30 -14.61 -12.80 -11.70
N PHE A 31 -14.50 -12.25 -10.50
CA PHE A 31 -15.02 -12.89 -9.29
C PHE A 31 -16.53 -13.12 -9.36
N GLN A 32 -17.28 -12.14 -9.87
CA GLN A 32 -18.73 -12.26 -10.08
C GLN A 32 -19.13 -13.34 -11.10
N MET A 33 -18.28 -13.60 -12.10
CA MET A 33 -18.49 -14.70 -13.05
C MET A 33 -18.25 -16.08 -12.40
N VAL A 34 -17.29 -16.18 -11.49
CA VAL A 34 -16.93 -17.44 -10.82
C VAL A 34 -17.86 -17.74 -9.64
N CYS A 35 -18.25 -16.69 -8.89
CA CYS A 35 -19.06 -16.80 -7.67
C CYS A 35 -20.35 -15.98 -7.74
N PRO A 36 -21.25 -16.23 -8.73
CA PRO A 36 -22.40 -15.36 -8.97
C PRO A 36 -23.41 -15.38 -7.81
N GLU A 37 -23.56 -16.49 -7.11
CA GLU A 37 -24.51 -16.64 -6.01
C GLU A 37 -24.14 -15.77 -4.81
N VAL A 38 -22.85 -15.77 -4.43
CA VAL A 38 -22.31 -14.94 -3.36
C VAL A 38 -22.51 -13.46 -3.66
N CYS A 39 -22.31 -13.08 -4.93
CA CYS A 39 -22.40 -11.68 -5.35
C CYS A 39 -23.85 -11.19 -5.43
N ARG A 40 -24.81 -12.03 -5.84
CA ARG A 40 -26.23 -11.67 -5.89
C ARG A 40 -26.84 -11.45 -4.51
N ALA A 41 -26.39 -12.22 -3.52
CA ALA A 41 -26.88 -12.12 -2.14
C ALA A 41 -26.33 -10.89 -1.39
N ALA A 42 -25.23 -10.30 -1.88
CA ALA A 42 -24.54 -9.19 -1.22
C ALA A 42 -25.08 -7.82 -1.69
N PRO A 43 -25.38 -6.89 -0.76
CA PRO A 43 -25.93 -5.57 -1.10
C PRO A 43 -24.95 -4.69 -1.90
N ASP A 44 -23.65 -4.97 -1.82
CA ASP A 44 -22.58 -4.28 -2.54
C ASP A 44 -22.15 -4.99 -3.84
N GLY A 45 -22.93 -5.97 -4.30
CA GLY A 45 -22.60 -6.78 -5.48
C GLY A 45 -21.42 -7.73 -5.27
N GLY A 46 -21.09 -8.04 -4.03
CA GLY A 46 -20.01 -8.96 -3.65
C GLY A 46 -18.63 -8.31 -3.58
N TYR A 47 -18.52 -6.96 -3.62
CA TYR A 47 -17.23 -6.28 -3.59
C TYR A 47 -16.45 -6.56 -2.31
N GLN A 48 -17.10 -6.52 -1.15
CA GLN A 48 -16.46 -6.87 0.11
C GLN A 48 -15.93 -8.32 0.08
N ARG A 49 -16.75 -9.28 -0.39
CA ARG A 49 -16.35 -10.68 -0.51
C ARG A 49 -15.17 -10.89 -1.46
N TYR A 50 -15.14 -10.13 -2.54
CA TYR A 50 -14.01 -10.13 -3.44
C TYR A 50 -12.73 -9.62 -2.76
N LEU A 51 -12.79 -8.55 -1.99
CA LEU A 51 -11.63 -8.06 -1.24
C LEU A 51 -11.18 -9.06 -0.18
N GLU A 52 -12.10 -9.69 0.53
CA GLU A 52 -11.78 -10.74 1.50
C GLU A 52 -11.08 -11.93 0.83
N PHE A 53 -11.57 -12.37 -0.32
CA PHE A 53 -10.93 -13.41 -1.12
C PHE A 53 -9.51 -13.00 -1.55
N LEU A 54 -9.35 -11.77 -2.01
CA LEU A 54 -8.05 -11.25 -2.42
C LEU A 54 -7.05 -11.16 -1.24
N TYR A 55 -7.53 -10.82 -0.05
CA TYR A 55 -6.69 -10.84 1.15
C TYR A 55 -6.26 -12.25 1.53
N ASP A 56 -7.15 -13.22 1.44
CA ASP A 56 -6.81 -14.63 1.72
C ASP A 56 -5.78 -15.17 0.72
N ASP A 57 -5.91 -14.81 -0.56
CA ASP A 57 -4.97 -15.18 -1.61
C ASP A 57 -3.57 -14.56 -1.36
N LEU A 58 -3.53 -13.27 -1.04
CA LEU A 58 -2.29 -12.56 -0.72
C LEU A 58 -1.67 -12.99 0.62
N ALA A 59 -2.46 -13.47 1.57
CA ALA A 59 -1.97 -13.97 2.85
C ALA A 59 -1.09 -15.21 2.70
N ALA A 60 -1.26 -15.98 1.63
CA ALA A 60 -0.39 -17.12 1.32
C ALA A 60 1.07 -16.69 1.10
N GLU A 61 1.28 -15.48 0.55
CA GLU A 61 2.61 -14.93 0.28
C GLU A 61 3.09 -14.01 1.43
N MET A 62 2.19 -13.20 2.00
CA MET A 62 2.50 -12.15 2.98
C MET A 62 1.50 -12.14 4.14
N ALA A 63 1.48 -13.20 4.94
CA ALA A 63 0.57 -13.35 6.08
C ALA A 63 0.56 -12.13 7.02
N VAL A 64 1.72 -11.54 7.28
CA VAL A 64 1.87 -10.37 8.19
C VAL A 64 0.95 -9.20 7.82
N LEU A 65 0.69 -8.99 6.52
CA LEU A 65 -0.12 -7.86 6.04
C LEU A 65 -1.60 -8.22 5.83
N TRP A 66 -1.90 -9.49 5.60
CA TRP A 66 -3.20 -9.93 5.10
C TRP A 66 -3.87 -10.99 5.98
N ASP A 67 -3.34 -11.25 7.18
CA ASP A 67 -3.89 -12.23 8.10
C ASP A 67 -5.27 -11.82 8.60
N ARG A 68 -6.30 -12.51 8.11
CA ARG A 68 -7.70 -12.30 8.50
C ARG A 68 -8.07 -13.00 9.82
N SER A 69 -7.19 -13.81 10.39
CA SER A 69 -7.42 -14.44 11.70
C SER A 69 -7.24 -13.45 12.86
N LEU A 70 -6.58 -12.32 12.62
CA LEU A 70 -6.37 -11.29 13.63
C LEU A 70 -7.69 -10.60 14.00
N PRO A 71 -7.94 -10.30 15.30
CA PRO A 71 -9.15 -9.60 15.73
C PRO A 71 -9.38 -8.25 15.05
N THR A 72 -8.30 -7.55 14.68
CA THR A 72 -8.35 -6.28 13.93
C THR A 72 -8.91 -6.46 12.52
N SER A 73 -8.74 -7.62 11.92
CA SER A 73 -9.25 -7.94 10.57
C SER A 73 -10.76 -8.17 10.54
N ALA A 74 -11.41 -8.36 11.70
CA ALA A 74 -12.86 -8.39 11.81
C ALA A 74 -13.51 -7.02 11.62
N LEU A 75 -12.73 -5.93 11.74
CA LEU A 75 -13.20 -4.56 11.54
C LEU A 75 -13.11 -4.19 10.05
N PHE A 76 -14.15 -4.54 9.30
CA PHE A 76 -14.24 -4.16 7.90
C PHE A 76 -14.94 -2.79 7.76
N PRO A 77 -14.47 -1.89 6.86
CA PRO A 77 -15.09 -0.59 6.65
C PRO A 77 -16.55 -0.72 6.20
N SER A 78 -17.41 0.22 6.62
CA SER A 78 -18.76 0.30 6.07
C SER A 78 -18.71 0.56 4.54
N PRO A 79 -19.73 0.17 3.79
CA PRO A 79 -19.78 0.40 2.34
C PRO A 79 -19.53 1.86 1.95
N ALA A 80 -20.10 2.81 2.70
CA ALA A 80 -19.89 4.24 2.44
C ALA A 80 -18.46 4.69 2.68
N CYS A 81 -17.80 4.18 3.74
CA CYS A 81 -16.40 4.44 4.02
C CYS A 81 -15.50 3.82 2.93
N LEU A 82 -15.82 2.61 2.51
CA LEU A 82 -15.09 1.91 1.44
C LEU A 82 -15.17 2.69 0.12
N ASP A 83 -16.37 3.15 -0.25
CA ASP A 83 -16.59 3.97 -1.45
C ASP A 83 -15.82 5.30 -1.37
N ALA A 84 -15.83 5.97 -0.22
CA ALA A 84 -15.08 7.21 -0.02
C ALA A 84 -13.57 7.00 -0.16
N VAL A 85 -13.02 5.97 0.50
CA VAL A 85 -11.58 5.67 0.42
C VAL A 85 -11.17 5.26 -0.99
N THR A 86 -11.93 4.39 -1.65
CA THR A 86 -11.63 3.98 -3.02
C THR A 86 -11.76 5.14 -4.01
N GLY A 87 -12.69 6.06 -3.76
CA GLY A 87 -12.80 7.32 -4.52
C GLY A 87 -11.53 8.15 -4.42
N LEU A 88 -11.02 8.36 -3.21
CA LEU A 88 -9.77 9.09 -2.98
C LEU A 88 -8.56 8.40 -3.64
N LEU A 89 -8.46 7.07 -3.52
CA LEU A 89 -7.37 6.32 -4.14
C LEU A 89 -7.40 6.33 -5.68
N ASN A 90 -8.55 6.61 -6.27
CA ASN A 90 -8.73 6.74 -7.73
C ASN A 90 -8.75 8.19 -8.22
N ASP A 91 -8.46 9.16 -7.36
CA ASP A 91 -8.40 10.56 -7.77
C ASP A 91 -7.33 10.75 -8.86
N SER A 92 -7.71 11.45 -9.92
CA SER A 92 -6.82 11.70 -11.06
C SER A 92 -5.59 12.52 -10.70
N THR A 93 -5.67 13.36 -9.65
CA THR A 93 -4.56 14.20 -9.20
C THR A 93 -3.40 13.41 -8.61
N ILE A 94 -3.65 12.19 -8.11
CA ILE A 94 -2.64 11.29 -7.55
C ILE A 94 -2.34 10.08 -8.42
N ALA A 95 -2.90 10.03 -9.64
CA ALA A 95 -2.78 8.85 -10.51
C ALA A 95 -1.32 8.49 -10.80
N GLU A 96 -0.47 9.48 -11.07
CA GLU A 96 0.96 9.27 -11.35
C GLU A 96 1.74 8.76 -10.12
N ALA A 97 1.32 9.15 -8.91
CA ALA A 97 1.99 8.73 -7.68
C ALA A 97 2.01 7.20 -7.51
N TRP A 98 1.01 6.49 -8.01
CA TRP A 98 0.95 5.02 -7.93
C TRP A 98 2.01 4.30 -8.77
N GLY A 99 2.68 5.01 -9.69
CA GLY A 99 3.82 4.50 -10.44
C GLY A 99 5.15 4.50 -9.67
N HIS A 100 5.26 5.27 -8.59
CA HIS A 100 6.49 5.42 -7.81
C HIS A 100 6.61 4.35 -6.72
N ASP A 101 7.84 3.88 -6.50
CA ASP A 101 8.12 2.84 -5.49
C ASP A 101 7.96 3.37 -4.06
N GLU A 102 8.17 4.67 -3.85
CA GLU A 102 8.07 5.32 -2.56
C GLU A 102 6.64 5.61 -2.11
N THR A 103 5.63 5.40 -2.95
CA THR A 103 4.24 5.82 -2.68
C THR A 103 3.69 5.28 -1.36
N ILE A 104 3.91 4.02 -1.04
CA ILE A 104 3.47 3.44 0.25
C ILE A 104 4.21 4.12 1.41
N GLY A 105 5.49 4.40 1.22
CA GLY A 105 6.27 5.16 2.21
C GLY A 105 5.69 6.54 2.46
N TRP A 106 5.30 7.26 1.40
CA TRP A 106 4.66 8.56 1.53
C TRP A 106 3.29 8.48 2.21
N VAL A 107 2.45 7.51 1.83
CA VAL A 107 1.16 7.29 2.50
C VAL A 107 1.37 7.07 4.01
N TYR A 108 2.33 6.23 4.39
CA TYR A 108 2.65 5.95 5.78
C TYR A 108 3.22 7.19 6.49
N GLN A 109 4.17 7.90 5.87
CA GLN A 109 4.81 9.09 6.43
C GLN A 109 3.81 10.22 6.68
N TYR A 110 2.83 10.40 5.79
CA TYR A 110 1.83 11.47 5.87
C TYR A 110 0.51 11.03 6.53
N PHE A 111 0.41 9.78 6.97
CA PHE A 111 -0.77 9.28 7.66
C PHE A 111 -1.08 10.06 8.95
N THR A 112 -0.05 10.45 9.68
CA THR A 112 -0.20 11.32 10.85
C THR A 112 -0.30 12.79 10.39
N PRO A 113 -1.38 13.52 10.76
CA PRO A 113 -1.55 14.92 10.40
C PRO A 113 -0.35 15.79 10.80
N LYS A 114 0.01 16.73 9.91
CA LYS A 114 1.14 17.64 10.14
C LYS A 114 0.95 18.45 11.43
N GLU A 115 -0.27 18.88 11.68
CA GLU A 115 -0.65 19.68 12.86
C GLU A 115 -0.32 18.93 14.16
N LEU A 116 -0.62 17.65 14.21
CA LEU A 116 -0.31 16.81 15.37
C LEU A 116 1.21 16.67 15.58
N ARG A 117 1.97 16.47 14.51
CA ARG A 117 3.44 16.45 14.58
C ARG A 117 4.01 17.77 15.08
N ASP A 118 3.53 18.88 14.53
CA ASP A 118 4.00 20.22 14.92
C ASP A 118 3.66 20.56 16.37
N GLN A 119 2.47 20.20 16.82
CA GLN A 119 2.06 20.35 18.23
C GLN A 119 2.94 19.51 19.17
N THR A 120 3.19 18.26 18.82
CA THR A 120 4.03 17.37 19.64
C THR A 120 5.46 17.89 19.73
N ARG A 121 6.05 18.36 18.62
CA ARG A 121 7.39 18.96 18.60
C ARG A 121 7.49 20.25 19.40
N LYS A 122 6.42 21.06 19.41
CA LYS A 122 6.36 22.26 20.24
C LYS A 122 6.24 21.95 21.73
N ALA A 123 5.54 20.86 22.06
CA ALA A 123 5.32 20.42 23.44
C ALA A 123 6.57 19.79 24.08
N SER A 124 7.42 19.12 23.29
CA SER A 124 8.66 18.49 23.76
C SER A 124 9.68 18.36 22.63
N PRO A 125 10.96 18.68 22.88
CA PRO A 125 12.04 18.45 21.90
C PRO A 125 12.35 16.98 21.65
N ALA A 126 11.92 16.08 22.57
CA ALA A 126 12.07 14.64 22.44
C ALA A 126 10.74 13.91 22.59
N PRO A 127 10.55 12.75 21.93
CA PRO A 127 9.37 11.92 22.11
C PRO A 127 9.20 11.50 23.56
N ARG A 128 8.00 11.61 24.10
CA ARG A 128 7.67 11.30 25.50
C ARG A 128 7.22 9.85 25.71
N ASN A 129 6.83 9.17 24.63
CA ASN A 129 6.34 7.80 24.63
C ASN A 129 6.57 7.12 23.29
N SER A 130 6.33 5.80 23.23
CA SER A 130 6.52 4.99 22.02
C SER A 130 5.65 5.44 20.83
N TYR A 131 4.45 5.94 21.09
CA TYR A 131 3.56 6.44 20.04
C TYR A 131 4.13 7.71 19.39
N GLU A 132 4.60 8.68 20.21
CA GLU A 132 5.24 9.88 19.69
C GLU A 132 6.55 9.56 18.96
N LEU A 133 7.33 8.59 19.48
CA LEU A 133 8.55 8.13 18.84
C LEU A 133 8.25 7.58 17.44
N ALA A 134 7.18 6.77 17.30
CA ALA A 134 6.81 6.17 16.04
C ALA A 134 6.52 7.24 14.97
N PHE A 135 5.62 8.19 15.22
CA PHE A 135 5.21 9.13 14.17
C PHE A 135 6.16 10.33 13.99
N LEU A 136 6.95 10.70 15.01
CA LEU A 136 7.94 11.78 14.87
C LEU A 136 9.15 11.36 14.03
N ASN A 137 9.47 10.07 14.01
CA ASN A 137 10.60 9.49 13.28
C ASN A 137 10.20 8.76 12.00
N GLN A 138 8.95 8.89 11.54
CA GLN A 138 8.48 8.33 10.28
C GLN A 138 8.98 9.17 9.10
N PHE A 139 10.23 8.92 8.68
CA PHE A 139 10.80 9.50 7.48
C PHE A 139 11.30 8.40 6.57
N TYR A 140 10.90 8.46 5.30
CA TYR A 140 11.47 7.60 4.27
C TYR A 140 12.63 8.31 3.59
N THR A 141 13.71 7.58 3.45
CA THR A 141 14.92 8.10 2.80
C THR A 141 14.62 8.37 1.32
N PRO A 142 14.92 9.56 0.79
CA PRO A 142 14.73 9.85 -0.64
C PRO A 142 15.48 8.86 -1.54
N ALA A 143 14.88 8.52 -2.68
CA ALA A 143 15.40 7.52 -3.62
C ALA A 143 16.85 7.79 -4.04
N TYR A 144 17.20 9.05 -4.31
CA TYR A 144 18.57 9.41 -4.71
C TYR A 144 19.63 9.11 -3.62
N VAL A 145 19.25 9.23 -2.33
CA VAL A 145 20.14 8.88 -1.21
C VAL A 145 20.31 7.37 -1.13
N VAL A 146 19.20 6.62 -1.27
CA VAL A 146 19.23 5.15 -1.28
C VAL A 146 20.11 4.66 -2.43
N GLN A 147 19.90 5.18 -3.63
CA GLN A 147 20.69 4.84 -4.81
C GLN A 147 22.17 5.14 -4.58
N PHE A 148 22.51 6.34 -4.10
CA PHE A 148 23.88 6.71 -3.79
C PHE A 148 24.53 5.72 -2.81
N LEU A 149 23.82 5.34 -1.76
CA LEU A 149 24.35 4.38 -0.77
C LEU A 149 24.53 2.98 -1.37
N VAL A 150 23.56 2.50 -2.12
CA VAL A 150 23.61 1.17 -2.77
C VAL A 150 24.73 1.12 -3.80
N ASP A 151 24.87 2.14 -4.66
CA ASP A 151 25.89 2.20 -5.69
C ASP A 151 27.30 2.23 -5.10
N ASN A 152 27.48 2.98 -4.00
CA ASN A 152 28.80 3.13 -3.34
C ASN A 152 29.14 1.99 -2.35
N THR A 153 28.22 1.09 -2.06
CA THR A 153 28.45 -0.09 -1.21
C THR A 153 28.36 -1.38 -2.03
N LEU A 154 27.16 -1.87 -2.28
CA LEU A 154 26.92 -3.12 -2.99
C LEU A 154 27.36 -3.04 -4.46
N GLY A 155 27.09 -1.93 -5.13
CA GLY A 155 27.49 -1.72 -6.51
C GLY A 155 29.02 -1.72 -6.66
N ARG A 156 29.72 -1.02 -5.77
CA ARG A 156 31.18 -1.04 -5.74
C ARG A 156 31.73 -2.44 -5.49
N LEU A 157 31.21 -3.15 -4.49
CA LEU A 157 31.61 -4.52 -4.19
C LEU A 157 31.37 -5.43 -5.39
N TRP A 158 30.24 -5.31 -6.07
CA TRP A 158 29.91 -6.06 -7.27
C TRP A 158 30.92 -5.83 -8.40
N VAL A 159 31.30 -4.58 -8.66
CA VAL A 159 32.30 -4.22 -9.68
C VAL A 159 33.67 -4.80 -9.31
N GLU A 160 34.08 -4.71 -8.04
CA GLU A 160 35.35 -5.29 -7.54
C GLU A 160 35.38 -6.81 -7.71
N MET A 161 34.29 -7.52 -7.36
CA MET A 161 34.16 -8.97 -7.54
C MET A 161 34.24 -9.40 -9.01
N ARG A 162 33.84 -8.54 -9.94
CA ARG A 162 33.87 -8.78 -11.37
C ARG A 162 35.16 -8.26 -12.04
N GLY A 163 36.21 -7.99 -11.30
CA GLY A 163 37.50 -7.52 -11.83
C GLY A 163 37.44 -6.14 -12.48
N GLY A 164 36.50 -5.27 -12.03
CA GLY A 164 36.36 -3.90 -12.52
C GLY A 164 35.58 -3.76 -13.83
N GLN A 165 35.01 -4.83 -14.37
CA GLN A 165 34.17 -4.75 -15.56
C GLN A 165 32.80 -4.11 -15.23
N ARG A 166 32.54 -2.94 -15.81
CA ARG A 166 31.21 -2.34 -15.84
C ARG A 166 30.41 -2.97 -16.99
N HIS A 167 29.23 -3.44 -16.70
CA HIS A 167 28.23 -3.69 -17.72
C HIS A 167 27.33 -2.46 -17.78
N ASP A 168 27.35 -1.78 -18.92
CA ASP A 168 26.39 -0.72 -19.26
C ASP A 168 24.99 -1.30 -19.43
#